data_a5372373126ee9918fc71e1efd3684b1
#
_entry.id   a5372373126ee9918fc71e1efd3684b1
#
_cell.length_a   1.000
_cell.length_b   1.000
_cell.length_c   1.000
_cell.angle_alpha   90.00
_cell.angle_beta   90.00
_cell.angle_gamma   90.00
#
_symmetry.space_group_name_H-M   'P 1'
#
loop_
_entity.id
_entity.type
_entity.pdbx_description
1 polymer ?
#
loop_
_entity_poly.entity_id
_entity_poly.type
_entity_poly.pdbx_seq_one_letter_code
_entity_poly.pdbx_strand_id
1 'polypeptide(L)'
;MNFVLSVNDNSTYFTFLEKATALYKKLGHKVYIAYVTKKADHEWQHLNADAVVIYPELDGYESGIQAKLARSFLASQLDTEEALTLLDVDQFVINFKWLEKNIKENSLEEYDLLGFGANGYKTHGGYNPNIDGKFAMYFTTAKPSGFRKLYGIEKGATFSDLMAKFALIENARDGYESTKNNFNHFSDESLFAWMIREHDVRVKHIDIPDFYYLKNQRRIDRTIEIMLAFNTPNFDRGFWHQKSLTDEQKKMIQTDYFTDVFPARPYEAHADIIDDIIDAIAEKELASL
;
A
#
# COMPACT_ATOMS: atom_id res chain seq x y z
N MET A 1 -3.05 -15.35 0.03
CA MET A 1 -3.16 -14.08 0.82
C MET A 1 -4.40 -13.29 0.42
N ASN A 2 -4.76 -12.27 1.21
CA ASN A 2 -5.89 -11.40 0.92
C ASN A 2 -5.39 -9.95 0.84
N PHE A 3 -5.53 -9.32 -0.31
CA PHE A 3 -5.09 -7.95 -0.54
C PHE A 3 -6.28 -7.00 -0.60
N VAL A 4 -6.09 -5.82 -0.04
CA VAL A 4 -7.07 -4.73 -0.09
C VAL A 4 -6.43 -3.53 -0.78
N LEU A 5 -6.99 -3.16 -1.91
CA LEU A 5 -6.58 -2.03 -2.75
C LEU A 5 -7.62 -0.92 -2.67
N SER A 6 -7.25 0.28 -3.07
CA SER A 6 -8.21 1.36 -3.21
C SER A 6 -7.87 2.30 -4.34
N VAL A 7 -8.88 2.92 -4.91
CA VAL A 7 -8.76 3.90 -5.99
C VAL A 7 -9.87 4.93 -5.88
N ASN A 8 -9.66 6.10 -6.46
CA ASN A 8 -10.66 7.11 -6.73
C ASN A 8 -10.80 7.35 -8.25
N ASP A 9 -11.51 8.39 -8.66
CA ASP A 9 -11.71 8.74 -10.08
C ASP A 9 -10.44 9.22 -10.83
N ASN A 10 -9.26 9.13 -10.21
CA ASN A 10 -8.00 9.47 -10.86
C ASN A 10 -7.58 8.36 -11.84
N SER A 11 -7.76 8.62 -13.14
CA SER A 11 -7.47 7.67 -14.20
C SER A 11 -6.03 7.16 -14.25
N THR A 12 -5.07 7.91 -13.69
CA THR A 12 -3.67 7.49 -13.60
C THR A 12 -3.50 6.13 -12.89
N TYR A 13 -4.44 5.78 -12.01
CA TYR A 13 -4.36 4.56 -11.21
C TYR A 13 -5.21 3.40 -11.74
N PHE A 14 -6.08 3.62 -12.72
CA PHE A 14 -7.02 2.58 -13.19
C PHE A 14 -6.30 1.40 -13.83
N THR A 15 -5.35 1.66 -14.71
CA THR A 15 -4.58 0.59 -15.35
C THR A 15 -3.73 -0.18 -14.33
N PHE A 16 -3.17 0.51 -13.33
CA PHE A 16 -2.48 -0.18 -12.22
C PHE A 16 -3.42 -1.09 -11.44
N LEU A 17 -4.64 -0.64 -11.14
CA LEU A 17 -5.64 -1.46 -10.46
C LEU A 17 -5.96 -2.74 -11.24
N GLU A 18 -6.18 -2.61 -12.55
CA GLU A 18 -6.43 -3.76 -13.43
C GLU A 18 -5.26 -4.75 -13.42
N LYS A 19 -4.04 -4.25 -13.58
CA LYS A 19 -2.82 -5.07 -13.61
C LYS A 19 -2.54 -5.74 -12.26
N ALA A 20 -2.64 -5.00 -11.15
CA ALA A 20 -2.45 -5.54 -9.81
C ALA A 20 -3.50 -6.62 -9.51
N THR A 21 -4.77 -6.36 -9.82
CA THR A 21 -5.85 -7.33 -9.65
C THR A 21 -5.59 -8.59 -10.47
N ALA A 22 -5.25 -8.45 -11.74
CA ALA A 22 -4.97 -9.58 -12.62
C ALA A 22 -3.79 -10.42 -12.13
N LEU A 23 -2.69 -9.78 -11.71
CA LEU A 23 -1.52 -10.46 -11.16
C LEU A 23 -1.89 -11.25 -9.90
N TYR A 24 -2.49 -10.62 -8.91
CA TYR A 24 -2.79 -11.28 -7.63
C TYR A 24 -3.81 -12.41 -7.80
N LYS A 25 -4.81 -12.23 -8.65
CA LYS A 25 -5.78 -13.29 -8.97
C LYS A 25 -5.13 -14.46 -9.73
N LYS A 26 -4.23 -14.19 -10.69
CA LYS A 26 -3.45 -15.21 -11.40
C LYS A 26 -2.60 -16.06 -10.43
N LEU A 27 -2.11 -15.45 -9.35
CA LEU A 27 -1.35 -16.12 -8.30
C LEU A 27 -2.22 -16.77 -7.21
N GLY A 28 -3.54 -16.81 -7.37
CA GLY A 28 -4.46 -17.48 -6.45
C GLY A 28 -4.77 -16.67 -5.18
N HIS A 29 -4.49 -15.40 -5.16
CA HIS A 29 -4.79 -14.51 -4.03
C HIS A 29 -6.20 -13.92 -4.13
N LYS A 30 -6.79 -13.55 -2.99
CA LYS A 30 -8.04 -12.79 -2.93
C LYS A 30 -7.73 -11.29 -3.02
N VAL A 31 -8.56 -10.57 -3.75
CA VAL A 31 -8.42 -9.12 -3.97
C VAL A 31 -9.74 -8.43 -3.68
N TYR A 32 -9.71 -7.48 -2.76
CA TYR A 32 -10.83 -6.63 -2.37
C TYR A 32 -10.51 -5.19 -2.76
N ILE A 33 -11.45 -4.49 -3.36
CA ILE A 33 -11.23 -3.15 -3.89
C ILE A 33 -12.21 -2.18 -3.26
N ALA A 34 -11.69 -1.08 -2.70
CA ALA A 34 -12.45 0.09 -2.28
C ALA A 34 -12.39 1.16 -3.38
N TYR A 35 -13.52 1.52 -3.96
CA TYR A 35 -13.59 2.56 -4.99
C TYR A 35 -14.35 3.77 -4.47
N VAL A 36 -13.68 4.91 -4.40
CA VAL A 36 -14.27 6.19 -3.97
C VAL A 36 -14.61 7.03 -5.20
N THR A 37 -15.87 7.38 -5.37
CA THR A 37 -16.32 8.10 -6.58
C THR A 37 -17.59 8.92 -6.35
N LYS A 38 -17.76 9.99 -7.17
CA LYS A 38 -19.01 10.73 -7.29
C LYS A 38 -19.94 10.19 -8.37
N LYS A 39 -19.47 9.26 -9.20
CA LYS A 39 -20.23 8.72 -10.32
C LYS A 39 -21.21 7.65 -9.82
N ALA A 40 -22.46 7.73 -10.32
CA ALA A 40 -23.48 6.74 -10.02
C ALA A 40 -23.29 5.43 -10.82
N ASP A 41 -22.78 5.54 -12.04
CA ASP A 41 -22.58 4.41 -12.95
C ASP A 41 -21.11 4.01 -13.01
N HIS A 42 -20.82 2.76 -12.69
CA HIS A 42 -19.46 2.21 -12.64
C HIS A 42 -19.39 0.91 -13.41
N GLU A 43 -18.41 0.80 -14.30
CA GLU A 43 -18.13 -0.40 -15.09
C GLU A 43 -16.99 -1.25 -14.48
N TRP A 44 -16.91 -1.35 -13.15
CA TRP A 44 -15.87 -2.16 -12.50
C TRP A 44 -16.20 -3.65 -12.41
N GLN A 45 -17.33 -4.06 -12.95
CA GLN A 45 -17.76 -5.47 -12.97
C GLN A 45 -16.82 -6.37 -13.79
N HIS A 46 -16.01 -5.79 -14.69
CA HIS A 46 -15.02 -6.54 -15.48
C HIS A 46 -13.77 -6.90 -14.66
N LEU A 47 -13.52 -6.26 -13.52
CA LEU A 47 -12.42 -6.63 -12.66
C LEU A 47 -12.71 -7.98 -12.00
N ASN A 48 -11.80 -8.92 -12.17
CA ASN A 48 -11.89 -10.24 -11.55
C ASN A 48 -11.47 -10.19 -10.07
N ALA A 49 -12.00 -9.23 -9.31
CA ALA A 49 -11.80 -9.10 -7.87
C ALA A 49 -12.81 -9.95 -7.09
N ASP A 50 -12.50 -10.31 -5.85
CA ASP A 50 -13.42 -11.04 -4.97
C ASP A 50 -14.54 -10.14 -4.47
N ALA A 51 -14.28 -8.86 -4.31
CA ALA A 51 -15.30 -7.83 -4.12
C ALA A 51 -14.80 -6.44 -4.57
N VAL A 52 -15.71 -5.66 -5.10
CA VAL A 52 -15.54 -4.22 -5.33
C VAL A 52 -16.62 -3.50 -4.54
N VAL A 53 -16.21 -2.68 -3.58
CA VAL A 53 -17.12 -1.89 -2.76
C VAL A 53 -16.97 -0.42 -3.11
N ILE A 54 -18.09 0.20 -3.46
CA ILE A 54 -18.13 1.58 -3.88
C ILE A 54 -18.52 2.46 -2.71
N TYR A 55 -17.70 3.47 -2.47
CA TYR A 55 -17.94 4.49 -1.46
C TYR A 55 -18.25 5.82 -2.15
N PRO A 56 -19.32 6.51 -1.76
CA PRO A 56 -19.57 7.85 -2.28
C PRO A 56 -18.44 8.78 -1.83
N GLU A 57 -17.90 9.54 -2.77
CA GLU A 57 -16.98 10.63 -2.42
C GLU A 57 -17.71 11.70 -1.63
N LEU A 58 -17.23 12.01 -0.45
CA LEU A 58 -17.83 12.96 0.46
C LEU A 58 -17.29 14.36 0.22
N ASP A 59 -18.18 15.34 0.19
CA ASP A 59 -17.79 16.73 0.03
C ASP A 59 -17.01 17.25 1.26
N GLY A 60 -16.06 18.13 0.99
CA GLY A 60 -15.23 18.75 2.04
C GLY A 60 -13.94 18.00 2.36
N TYR A 61 -13.72 16.83 1.77
CA TYR A 61 -12.49 16.05 1.92
C TYR A 61 -11.80 15.85 0.56
N GLU A 62 -10.47 15.81 0.56
CA GLU A 62 -9.70 15.53 -0.65
C GLU A 62 -9.90 14.07 -1.05
N SER A 63 -10.18 13.84 -2.36
CA SER A 63 -10.56 12.53 -2.90
C SER A 63 -9.47 11.47 -2.71
N GLY A 64 -8.19 11.84 -2.83
CA GLY A 64 -7.07 10.93 -2.63
C GLY A 64 -6.95 10.45 -1.18
N ILE A 65 -7.22 11.32 -0.19
CA ILE A 65 -7.26 10.93 1.23
C ILE A 65 -8.40 9.96 1.48
N GLN A 66 -9.57 10.23 0.91
CA GLN A 66 -10.71 9.32 1.02
C GLN A 66 -10.36 7.93 0.46
N ALA A 67 -9.73 7.86 -0.71
CA ALA A 67 -9.30 6.59 -1.29
C ALA A 67 -8.31 5.85 -0.38
N LYS A 68 -7.30 6.52 0.16
CA LYS A 68 -6.33 5.92 1.07
C LYS A 68 -6.98 5.34 2.34
N LEU A 69 -7.97 6.04 2.91
CA LEU A 69 -8.71 5.59 4.08
C LEU A 69 -9.73 4.50 3.74
N ALA A 70 -10.31 4.53 2.55
CA ALA A 70 -11.33 3.57 2.14
C ALA A 70 -10.80 2.13 2.11
N ARG A 71 -9.53 1.89 1.78
CA ARG A 71 -8.97 0.51 1.78
C ARG A 71 -8.94 -0.10 3.17
N SER A 72 -8.48 0.63 4.16
CA SER A 72 -8.46 0.15 5.53
C SER A 72 -9.84 0.12 6.17
N PHE A 73 -10.74 1.03 5.76
CA PHE A 73 -12.14 0.96 6.13
C PHE A 73 -12.82 -0.28 5.56
N LEU A 74 -12.65 -0.56 4.26
CA LEU A 74 -13.14 -1.80 3.65
C LEU A 74 -12.62 -3.02 4.41
N ALA A 75 -11.31 -3.08 4.68
CA ALA A 75 -10.72 -4.17 5.44
C ALA A 75 -11.38 -4.35 6.81
N SER A 76 -11.78 -3.27 7.48
CA SER A 76 -12.47 -3.32 8.78
C SER A 76 -13.88 -3.91 8.70
N GLN A 77 -14.55 -3.82 7.55
CA GLN A 77 -15.95 -4.21 7.35
C GLN A 77 -16.13 -5.59 6.70
N LEU A 78 -15.05 -6.19 6.18
CA LEU A 78 -15.13 -7.53 5.57
C LEU A 78 -15.50 -8.59 6.59
N ASP A 79 -16.34 -9.54 6.15
CA ASP A 79 -16.81 -10.67 6.96
C ASP A 79 -15.85 -11.86 6.82
N THR A 80 -14.69 -11.74 7.43
CA THR A 80 -13.65 -12.76 7.46
C THR A 80 -12.83 -12.65 8.74
N GLU A 81 -12.22 -13.77 9.16
CA GLU A 81 -11.21 -13.80 10.24
C GLU A 81 -9.79 -13.92 9.67
N GLU A 82 -9.66 -13.96 8.34
CA GLU A 82 -8.35 -14.03 7.69
C GLU A 82 -7.63 -12.68 7.77
N ALA A 83 -6.30 -12.74 7.76
CA ALA A 83 -5.46 -11.55 7.65
C ALA A 83 -5.66 -10.85 6.30
N LEU A 84 -5.77 -9.54 6.34
CA LEU A 84 -5.91 -8.65 5.19
C LEU A 84 -4.69 -7.74 5.11
N THR A 85 -4.05 -7.66 3.95
CA THR A 85 -2.89 -6.81 3.72
C THR A 85 -3.28 -5.63 2.83
N LEU A 86 -3.07 -4.42 3.34
CA LEU A 86 -3.28 -3.19 2.58
C LEU A 86 -2.10 -2.96 1.64
N LEU A 87 -2.39 -2.66 0.38
CA LEU A 87 -1.41 -2.28 -0.62
C LEU A 87 -1.82 -0.98 -1.33
N ASP A 88 -0.85 -0.22 -1.77
CA ASP A 88 -1.11 0.82 -2.76
C ASP A 88 -1.42 0.17 -4.11
N VAL A 89 -2.29 0.79 -4.88
CA VAL A 89 -2.76 0.23 -6.17
C VAL A 89 -1.62 0.11 -7.18
N ASP A 90 -0.59 0.94 -7.05
CA ASP A 90 0.63 0.94 -7.86
C ASP A 90 1.82 0.26 -7.15
N GLN A 91 1.55 -0.63 -6.21
CA GLN A 91 2.56 -1.44 -5.52
C GLN A 91 2.44 -2.91 -5.95
N PHE A 92 3.49 -3.48 -6.51
CA PHE A 92 3.53 -4.90 -6.87
C PHE A 92 4.47 -5.66 -5.94
N VAL A 93 3.93 -6.69 -5.28
CA VAL A 93 4.71 -7.59 -4.41
C VAL A 93 5.62 -8.46 -5.28
N ILE A 94 6.89 -8.53 -4.94
CA ILE A 94 7.88 -9.39 -5.63
C ILE A 94 8.17 -10.65 -4.81
N ASN A 95 8.18 -10.56 -3.49
CA ASN A 95 8.50 -11.69 -2.60
C ASN A 95 7.32 -12.03 -1.70
N PHE A 96 6.39 -12.81 -2.24
CA PHE A 96 5.22 -13.28 -1.49
C PHE A 96 5.60 -14.20 -0.35
N LYS A 97 6.60 -15.09 -0.54
CA LYS A 97 7.08 -16.01 0.50
C LYS A 97 7.59 -15.27 1.73
N TRP A 98 8.33 -14.17 1.51
CA TRP A 98 8.79 -13.34 2.61
C TRP A 98 7.63 -12.70 3.36
N LEU A 99 6.65 -12.15 2.63
CA LEU A 99 5.49 -11.51 3.23
C LEU A 99 4.63 -12.52 4.01
N GLU A 100 4.30 -13.65 3.42
CA GLU A 100 3.55 -14.73 4.06
C GLU A 100 4.24 -15.29 5.31
N LYS A 101 5.56 -15.52 5.21
CA LYS A 101 6.36 -15.97 6.35
C LYS A 101 6.25 -15.00 7.52
N ASN A 102 6.45 -13.71 7.26
CA ASN A 102 6.39 -12.71 8.31
C ASN A 102 4.99 -12.56 8.92
N ILE A 103 3.93 -12.65 8.11
CA ILE A 103 2.54 -12.65 8.61
C ILE A 103 2.30 -13.88 9.49
N LYS A 104 2.78 -15.05 9.09
CA LYS A 104 2.60 -16.30 9.82
C LYS A 104 3.40 -16.37 11.12
N GLU A 105 4.64 -15.87 11.11
CA GLU A 105 5.54 -15.89 12.27
C GLU A 105 5.18 -14.84 13.33
N ASN A 106 4.45 -13.78 12.95
CA ASN A 106 4.04 -12.73 13.86
C ASN A 106 2.52 -12.83 14.10
N SER A 107 2.17 -13.39 15.23
CA SER A 107 0.79 -13.74 15.57
C SER A 107 -0.15 -12.54 15.65
N LEU A 108 -1.18 -12.50 14.80
CA LEU A 108 -2.30 -11.56 14.91
C LEU A 108 -3.27 -11.90 16.08
N GLU A 109 -2.95 -12.89 16.91
CA GLU A 109 -3.61 -13.10 18.20
C GLU A 109 -2.94 -12.24 19.31
N GLU A 110 -1.64 -12.02 19.19
CA GLU A 110 -0.87 -11.18 20.11
C GLU A 110 -0.91 -9.71 19.75
N TYR A 111 -0.97 -9.41 18.44
CA TYR A 111 -0.95 -8.05 17.90
C TYR A 111 -2.22 -7.76 17.13
N ASP A 112 -2.72 -6.55 17.26
CA ASP A 112 -3.88 -6.08 16.52
C ASP A 112 -3.51 -5.75 15.07
N LEU A 113 -2.22 -5.40 14.84
CA LEU A 113 -1.73 -4.94 13.54
C LEU A 113 -0.24 -5.27 13.35
N LEU A 114 0.12 -5.70 12.14
CA LEU A 114 1.51 -5.84 11.68
C LEU A 114 1.84 -4.66 10.77
N GLY A 115 2.86 -3.88 11.13
CA GLY A 115 3.35 -2.75 10.35
C GLY A 115 4.73 -3.07 9.78
N PHE A 116 4.84 -3.08 8.45
CA PHE A 116 6.10 -3.34 7.77
C PHE A 116 6.83 -2.05 7.41
N GLY A 117 8.16 -2.07 7.39
CA GLY A 117 8.96 -0.96 6.92
C GLY A 117 9.06 0.23 7.87
N ALA A 118 8.74 0.04 9.16
CA ALA A 118 8.89 1.10 10.17
C ALA A 118 10.34 1.63 10.25
N ASN A 119 11.33 0.79 9.92
CA ASN A 119 12.70 1.23 9.79
C ASN A 119 12.91 2.27 8.69
N GLY A 120 11.99 2.43 7.71
CA GLY A 120 12.02 3.48 6.69
C GLY A 120 12.03 4.90 7.25
N TYR A 121 11.56 5.11 8.47
CA TYR A 121 11.54 6.43 9.13
C TYR A 121 12.67 6.65 10.14
N LYS A 122 13.46 5.61 10.44
CA LYS A 122 14.57 5.70 11.43
C LYS A 122 15.76 6.57 10.96
N THR A 123 15.86 6.90 9.66
CA THR A 123 17.01 7.66 9.09
C THR A 123 17.02 9.14 9.40
N HIS A 124 15.91 9.69 9.83
CA HIS A 124 15.80 11.14 10.07
C HIS A 124 15.90 11.49 11.56
N GLY A 125 16.85 10.88 12.28
CA GLY A 125 17.16 11.28 13.64
C GLY A 125 16.48 10.47 14.73
N GLY A 126 16.20 9.19 14.51
CA GLY A 126 15.71 8.29 15.56
C GLY A 126 14.20 8.22 15.67
N TYR A 127 13.53 7.97 14.53
CA TYR A 127 12.09 7.78 14.48
C TYR A 127 11.61 6.73 15.48
N ASN A 128 10.78 7.16 16.40
CA ASN A 128 9.99 6.29 17.25
C ASN A 128 8.52 6.42 16.81
N PRO A 129 7.91 5.37 16.25
CA PRO A 129 6.50 5.43 15.81
C PRO A 129 5.55 5.84 16.92
N ASN A 130 5.94 5.64 18.18
CA ASN A 130 5.16 6.06 19.34
C ASN A 130 5.32 7.56 19.66
N ILE A 131 6.30 8.26 19.08
CA ILE A 131 6.62 9.65 19.39
C ILE A 131 6.50 10.54 18.15
N ASP A 132 6.94 10.08 16.98
CA ASP A 132 7.19 10.95 15.82
C ASP A 132 5.99 11.11 14.87
N GLY A 133 4.85 10.56 15.20
CA GLY A 133 3.58 10.90 14.54
C GLY A 133 3.38 10.41 13.11
N LYS A 134 4.17 9.43 12.63
CA LYS A 134 3.95 8.76 11.33
C LYS A 134 4.00 7.25 11.48
N PHE A 135 3.18 6.55 10.71
CA PHE A 135 3.16 5.10 10.63
C PHE A 135 3.36 4.67 9.18
N ALA A 136 4.35 3.81 8.93
CA ALA A 136 4.57 3.29 7.59
C ALA A 136 3.38 2.43 7.14
N MET A 137 2.66 2.87 6.12
CA MET A 137 1.51 2.16 5.55
C MET A 137 1.90 1.01 4.61
N TYR A 138 3.16 0.66 4.60
CA TYR A 138 3.76 -0.35 3.75
C TYR A 138 3.37 -1.75 4.22
N PHE A 139 2.67 -2.53 3.42
CA PHE A 139 2.18 -3.87 3.76
C PHE A 139 1.45 -3.95 5.12
N THR A 140 0.69 -2.96 5.49
CA THR A 140 -0.06 -3.01 6.74
C THR A 140 -1.03 -4.19 6.74
N THR A 141 -0.86 -5.09 7.73
CA THR A 141 -1.65 -6.33 7.79
C THR A 141 -2.34 -6.46 9.13
N ALA A 142 -3.63 -6.78 9.09
CA ALA A 142 -4.43 -7.06 10.29
C ALA A 142 -5.64 -7.96 9.96
N LYS A 143 -6.29 -8.51 10.98
CA LYS A 143 -7.66 -9.01 10.86
C LYS A 143 -8.64 -7.83 10.77
N PRO A 144 -9.85 -8.00 10.26
CA PRO A 144 -10.87 -6.93 10.27
C PRO A 144 -11.08 -6.30 11.66
N SER A 145 -11.02 -7.10 12.72
CA SER A 145 -11.11 -6.62 14.12
C SER A 145 -9.98 -5.65 14.47
N GLY A 146 -8.76 -5.88 13.99
CA GLY A 146 -7.62 -4.99 14.20
C GLY A 146 -7.82 -3.63 13.53
N PHE A 147 -8.34 -3.61 12.29
CA PHE A 147 -8.70 -2.35 11.62
C PHE A 147 -9.88 -1.63 12.31
N ARG A 148 -10.89 -2.36 12.81
CA ARG A 148 -11.95 -1.76 13.62
C ARG A 148 -11.41 -1.11 14.89
N LYS A 149 -10.55 -1.83 15.60
CA LYS A 149 -9.90 -1.30 16.81
C LYS A 149 -9.08 -0.06 16.47
N LEU A 150 -8.29 -0.08 15.38
CA LEU A 150 -7.50 1.06 14.93
C LEU A 150 -8.34 2.33 14.81
N TYR A 151 -9.54 2.24 14.25
CA TYR A 151 -10.42 3.39 14.05
C TYR A 151 -11.41 3.64 15.18
N GLY A 152 -11.48 2.75 16.18
CA GLY A 152 -12.51 2.82 17.22
C GLY A 152 -13.92 2.79 16.63
N ILE A 153 -14.15 1.91 15.64
CA ILE A 153 -15.43 1.74 14.96
C ILE A 153 -15.93 0.29 15.12
N GLU A 154 -17.23 0.10 14.99
CA GLU A 154 -17.84 -1.21 15.02
C GLU A 154 -18.06 -1.78 13.60
N LYS A 155 -18.32 -3.08 13.53
CA LYS A 155 -18.80 -3.70 12.29
C LYS A 155 -20.15 -3.10 11.91
N GLY A 156 -20.28 -2.68 10.66
CA GLY A 156 -21.47 -1.98 10.16
C GLY A 156 -21.42 -0.46 10.27
N ALA A 157 -20.34 0.13 10.78
CA ALA A 157 -20.10 1.57 10.66
C ALA A 157 -20.10 2.00 9.18
N THR A 158 -20.46 3.25 8.92
CA THR A 158 -20.43 3.81 7.57
C THR A 158 -19.07 4.48 7.28
N PHE A 159 -18.73 4.62 6.01
CA PHE A 159 -17.52 5.36 5.61
C PHE A 159 -17.59 6.83 6.05
N SER A 160 -18.79 7.41 6.07
CA SER A 160 -19.03 8.76 6.60
C SER A 160 -18.69 8.88 8.09
N ASP A 161 -18.96 7.83 8.89
CA ASP A 161 -18.60 7.82 10.32
C ASP A 161 -17.08 7.87 10.51
N LEU A 162 -16.32 7.13 9.68
CA LEU A 162 -14.87 7.21 9.70
C LEU A 162 -14.37 8.61 9.31
N MET A 163 -14.89 9.17 8.23
CA MET A 163 -14.49 10.50 7.76
C MET A 163 -14.83 11.61 8.75
N ALA A 164 -15.95 11.49 9.47
CA ALA A 164 -16.29 12.42 10.54
C ALA A 164 -15.29 12.33 11.72
N LYS A 165 -14.84 11.13 12.08
CA LYS A 165 -13.76 10.96 13.08
C LYS A 165 -12.44 11.57 12.59
N PHE A 166 -12.09 11.34 11.33
CA PHE A 166 -10.90 11.95 10.73
C PHE A 166 -10.93 13.47 10.83
N ALA A 167 -12.07 14.10 10.53
CA ALA A 167 -12.23 15.55 10.64
C ALA A 167 -12.02 16.07 12.08
N LEU A 168 -12.51 15.34 13.09
CA LEU A 168 -12.33 15.70 14.49
C LEU A 168 -10.85 15.67 14.89
N ILE A 169 -10.12 14.68 14.43
CA ILE A 169 -8.68 14.51 14.73
C ILE A 169 -7.86 15.61 14.07
N GLU A 170 -8.17 15.94 12.84
CA GLU A 170 -7.47 16.99 12.11
C GLU A 170 -7.69 18.35 12.74
N ASN A 171 -8.91 18.63 13.18
CA ASN A 171 -9.25 19.88 13.90
C ASN A 171 -8.67 19.93 15.33
N ALA A 172 -8.44 18.78 15.97
CA ALA A 172 -7.85 18.68 17.30
C ALA A 172 -6.32 18.80 17.31
N ARG A 173 -5.66 18.78 16.17
CA ARG A 173 -4.22 19.00 16.06
C ARG A 173 -3.89 20.49 16.17
N ASP A 174 -3.62 20.94 17.39
CA ASP A 174 -3.02 22.25 17.64
C ASP A 174 -1.77 22.44 16.78
N GLY A 175 -1.77 23.44 15.91
CA GLY A 175 -0.64 23.86 15.10
C GLY A 175 -0.57 23.32 13.69
N TYR A 176 -1.46 22.45 13.26
CA TYR A 176 -1.61 22.14 11.84
C TYR A 176 -2.70 23.05 11.26
N GLU A 177 -2.30 24.17 10.70
CA GLU A 177 -3.19 24.92 9.78
C GLU A 177 -3.49 24.00 8.58
N SER A 178 -4.54 23.19 8.70
CA SER A 178 -5.15 22.56 7.55
C SER A 178 -5.87 23.64 6.76
N THR A 179 -5.12 24.39 5.99
CA THR A 179 -5.75 25.07 4.87
C THR A 179 -6.38 23.96 4.05
N LYS A 180 -7.67 24.07 3.75
CA LYS A 180 -8.52 23.10 3.03
C LYS A 180 -7.91 22.51 1.73
N ASN A 181 -6.71 22.94 1.35
CA ASN A 181 -6.01 22.62 0.11
C ASN A 181 -4.61 22.03 0.30
N ASN A 182 -4.12 21.80 1.54
CA ASN A 182 -2.79 21.26 1.80
C ASN A 182 -2.82 20.01 2.66
N PHE A 183 -3.58 18.99 2.25
CA PHE A 183 -3.38 17.65 2.78
C PHE A 183 -1.97 17.21 2.39
N ASN A 184 -1.11 17.12 3.39
CA ASN A 184 0.24 16.60 3.20
C ASN A 184 0.11 15.16 2.70
N HIS A 185 0.95 14.79 1.74
CA HIS A 185 1.05 13.43 1.19
C HIS A 185 1.08 12.31 2.27
N PHE A 186 1.47 12.62 3.47
CA PHE A 186 1.58 11.70 4.61
C PHE A 186 0.43 11.80 5.62
N SER A 187 -0.71 12.37 5.26
CA SER A 187 -1.83 12.56 6.22
C SER A 187 -2.40 11.24 6.74
N ASP A 188 -2.49 10.20 5.88
CA ASP A 188 -2.91 8.85 6.25
C ASP A 188 -1.94 8.19 7.24
N GLU A 189 -0.64 8.29 7.01
CA GLU A 189 0.40 7.75 7.91
C GLU A 189 0.38 8.43 9.28
N SER A 190 0.13 9.73 9.30
CA SER A 190 0.00 10.51 10.52
C SER A 190 -1.28 10.16 11.28
N LEU A 191 -2.39 9.95 10.57
CA LEU A 191 -3.64 9.49 11.15
C LEU A 191 -3.49 8.11 11.79
N PHE A 192 -2.89 7.16 11.09
CA PHE A 192 -2.64 5.82 11.65
C PHE A 192 -1.81 5.89 12.92
N ALA A 193 -0.71 6.65 12.93
CA ALA A 193 0.13 6.80 14.11
C ALA A 193 -0.64 7.41 15.30
N TRP A 194 -1.53 8.36 15.04
CA TRP A 194 -2.37 8.95 16.07
C TRP A 194 -3.41 7.93 16.58
N MET A 195 -4.13 7.24 15.68
CA MET A 195 -5.14 6.24 16.03
C MET A 195 -4.57 5.06 16.81
N ILE A 196 -3.36 4.62 16.46
CA ILE A 196 -2.65 3.57 17.21
C ILE A 196 -2.51 3.96 18.69
N ARG A 197 -2.15 5.20 18.98
CA ARG A 197 -2.00 5.69 20.36
C ARG A 197 -3.34 5.89 21.04
N GLU A 198 -4.30 6.49 20.35
CA GLU A 198 -5.62 6.81 20.91
C GLU A 198 -6.40 5.55 21.30
N HIS A 199 -6.28 4.49 20.52
CA HIS A 199 -7.05 3.26 20.72
C HIS A 199 -6.22 2.10 21.28
N ASP A 200 -5.01 2.38 21.79
CA ASP A 200 -4.11 1.38 22.38
C ASP A 200 -3.96 0.13 21.48
N VAL A 201 -3.67 0.37 20.21
CA VAL A 201 -3.49 -0.69 19.20
C VAL A 201 -2.12 -1.33 19.39
N ARG A 202 -2.10 -2.64 19.63
CA ARG A 202 -0.86 -3.40 19.76
C ARG A 202 -0.27 -3.65 18.37
N VAL A 203 0.82 -2.99 18.07
CA VAL A 203 1.50 -3.10 16.77
C VAL A 203 2.78 -3.91 16.88
N LYS A 204 2.93 -4.89 15.99
CA LYS A 204 4.23 -5.51 15.71
C LYS A 204 4.87 -4.80 14.53
N HIS A 205 5.99 -4.15 14.77
CA HIS A 205 6.80 -3.57 13.70
C HIS A 205 7.75 -4.64 13.15
N ILE A 206 7.66 -4.83 11.83
CA ILE A 206 8.51 -5.76 11.08
C ILE A 206 9.44 -4.90 10.22
N ASP A 207 10.73 -4.98 10.49
CA ASP A 207 11.72 -4.30 9.70
C ASP A 207 11.85 -4.97 8.33
N ILE A 208 11.85 -4.17 7.26
CA ILE A 208 12.24 -4.65 5.94
C ILE A 208 13.77 -4.67 5.96
N PRO A 209 14.40 -5.86 5.80
CA PRO A 209 15.84 -5.94 5.81
C PRO A 209 16.44 -4.98 4.78
N ASP A 210 17.50 -4.29 5.16
CA ASP A 210 18.27 -3.38 4.30
C ASP A 210 17.48 -2.20 3.68
N PHE A 211 16.36 -1.80 4.30
CA PHE A 211 15.60 -0.61 3.88
C PHE A 211 16.43 0.69 3.96
N TYR A 212 17.60 0.65 4.59
CA TYR A 212 18.42 1.81 4.92
C TYR A 212 19.71 1.95 4.12
N TYR A 213 19.97 3.19 3.71
CA TYR A 213 21.17 3.72 3.04
C TYR A 213 21.52 3.11 1.70
N LEU A 214 21.06 3.77 0.64
CA LEU A 214 21.63 3.89 -0.72
C LEU A 214 22.30 2.65 -1.36
N LYS A 215 22.68 1.63 -0.59
CA LYS A 215 23.40 0.45 -1.09
C LYS A 215 22.57 -0.83 -1.13
N ASN A 216 21.48 -0.93 -0.34
CA ASN A 216 20.76 -2.19 -0.18
C ASN A 216 19.23 -2.00 -0.05
N GLN A 217 18.62 -1.13 -0.85
CA GLN A 217 17.16 -1.02 -0.84
C GLN A 217 16.55 -2.25 -1.51
N ARG A 218 15.63 -2.95 -0.81
CA ARG A 218 14.93 -4.12 -1.35
C ARG A 218 13.76 -3.78 -2.27
N ARG A 219 13.60 -2.53 -2.65
CA ARG A 219 12.69 -2.08 -3.69
C ARG A 219 13.45 -1.97 -5.01
N ILE A 220 12.97 -2.68 -6.01
CA ILE A 220 13.66 -2.76 -7.30
C ILE A 220 13.76 -1.40 -8.00
N ASP A 221 12.71 -0.57 -7.93
CA ASP A 221 12.67 0.76 -8.52
C ASP A 221 13.80 1.65 -7.98
N ARG A 222 13.99 1.65 -6.66
CA ARG A 222 15.04 2.48 -6.02
C ARG A 222 16.44 1.90 -6.19
N THR A 223 16.57 0.58 -6.18
CA THR A 223 17.88 -0.07 -6.36
C THR A 223 18.41 0.17 -7.76
N ILE A 224 17.57 0.07 -8.78
CA ILE A 224 17.96 0.30 -10.17
C ILE A 224 18.27 1.77 -10.40
N GLU A 225 17.45 2.69 -9.90
CA GLU A 225 17.75 4.13 -9.96
C GLU A 225 19.10 4.47 -9.32
N ILE A 226 19.44 3.84 -8.20
CA ILE A 226 20.72 4.04 -7.52
C ILE A 226 21.86 3.44 -8.31
N MET A 227 21.75 2.23 -8.83
CA MET A 227 22.79 1.60 -9.65
C MET A 227 23.07 2.43 -10.90
N LEU A 228 22.03 2.97 -11.54
CA LEU A 228 22.18 3.85 -12.70
C LEU A 228 22.75 5.22 -12.32
N ALA A 229 22.38 5.79 -11.17
CA ALA A 229 22.90 7.08 -10.69
C ALA A 229 24.41 7.05 -10.38
N PHE A 230 24.96 5.92 -9.99
CA PHE A 230 26.41 5.76 -9.79
C PHE A 230 27.21 5.66 -11.10
N ASN A 231 26.54 5.29 -12.21
CA ASN A 231 27.18 5.10 -13.50
C ASN A 231 26.88 6.21 -14.51
N THR A 232 25.99 7.17 -14.20
CA THR A 232 25.63 8.26 -15.10
C THR A 232 25.53 9.58 -14.33
N PRO A 233 26.16 10.67 -14.80
CA PRO A 233 26.12 11.99 -14.15
C PRO A 233 24.76 12.70 -14.26
N ASN A 234 23.83 12.17 -15.04
CA ASN A 234 22.46 12.67 -15.14
C ASN A 234 21.52 11.59 -14.64
N PHE A 235 20.77 11.91 -13.61
CA PHE A 235 19.70 11.11 -13.01
C PHE A 235 18.60 10.91 -14.06
N ASP A 236 18.89 10.09 -15.06
CA ASP A 236 17.94 9.82 -16.11
C ASP A 236 17.08 8.64 -15.67
N ARG A 237 15.76 8.82 -15.74
CA ARG A 237 14.75 7.79 -15.52
C ARG A 237 14.82 6.67 -16.57
N GLY A 238 16.00 6.40 -17.12
CA GLY A 238 16.27 5.51 -18.23
C GLY A 238 15.74 4.09 -18.04
N PHE A 239 15.67 3.60 -16.80
CA PHE A 239 15.08 2.29 -16.50
C PHE A 239 13.62 2.20 -16.96
N TRP A 240 12.80 3.20 -16.59
CA TRP A 240 11.36 3.19 -16.90
C TRP A 240 11.06 3.44 -18.38
N HIS A 241 12.04 3.84 -19.18
CA HIS A 241 11.94 4.03 -20.64
C HIS A 241 12.46 2.83 -21.44
N GLN A 242 12.92 1.78 -20.78
CA GLN A 242 13.28 0.53 -21.44
C GLN A 242 12.02 -0.16 -21.99
N LYS A 243 12.18 -0.85 -23.11
CA LYS A 243 11.10 -1.66 -23.70
C LYS A 243 10.95 -3.02 -23.04
N SER A 244 12.02 -3.50 -22.37
CA SER A 244 12.02 -4.79 -21.67
C SER A 244 13.12 -4.82 -20.63
N LEU A 245 12.96 -5.70 -19.65
CA LEU A 245 14.00 -6.07 -18.71
C LEU A 245 15.15 -6.79 -19.43
N THR A 246 16.37 -6.48 -19.04
CA THR A 246 17.52 -7.31 -19.42
C THR A 246 17.45 -8.67 -18.68
N ASP A 247 18.18 -9.68 -19.18
CA ASP A 247 18.26 -10.97 -18.52
C ASP A 247 18.80 -10.86 -17.08
N GLU A 248 19.70 -9.93 -16.83
CA GLU A 248 20.24 -9.67 -15.51
C GLU A 248 19.16 -9.09 -14.57
N GLN A 249 18.38 -8.12 -15.05
CA GLN A 249 17.26 -7.54 -14.29
C GLN A 249 16.17 -8.58 -13.99
N LYS A 250 15.84 -9.45 -14.96
CA LYS A 250 14.92 -10.58 -14.74
C LYS A 250 15.46 -11.53 -13.67
N LYS A 251 16.75 -11.88 -13.71
CA LYS A 251 17.38 -12.69 -12.67
C LYS A 251 17.33 -12.03 -11.29
N MET A 252 17.44 -10.71 -11.21
CA MET A 252 17.31 -9.99 -9.94
C MET A 252 15.89 -10.10 -9.36
N ILE A 253 14.85 -10.01 -10.19
CA ILE A 253 13.45 -10.21 -9.77
C ILE A 253 13.23 -11.66 -9.30
N GLN A 254 13.88 -12.64 -9.94
CA GLN A 254 13.80 -14.05 -9.58
C GLN A 254 14.43 -14.37 -8.20
N THR A 255 15.25 -13.48 -7.66
CA THR A 255 15.83 -13.65 -6.33
C THR A 255 14.81 -13.27 -5.23
N ASP A 256 15.05 -13.78 -4.01
CA ASP A 256 14.27 -13.38 -2.84
C ASP A 256 14.75 -12.08 -2.20
N TYR A 257 15.60 -11.32 -2.90
CA TYR A 257 16.18 -10.10 -2.39
C TYR A 257 15.19 -8.93 -2.38
N PHE A 258 14.42 -8.74 -3.45
CA PHE A 258 13.45 -7.65 -3.54
C PHE A 258 12.12 -8.01 -2.89
N THR A 259 11.51 -7.06 -2.17
CA THR A 259 10.18 -7.22 -1.56
C THR A 259 9.06 -6.82 -2.50
N ASP A 260 9.23 -5.71 -3.20
CA ASP A 260 8.21 -5.09 -4.05
C ASP A 260 8.80 -4.07 -5.04
N VAL A 261 7.90 -3.49 -5.83
CA VAL A 261 8.20 -2.38 -6.76
C VAL A 261 7.03 -1.39 -6.79
N PHE A 262 7.37 -0.11 -6.89
CA PHE A 262 6.44 0.97 -7.23
C PHE A 262 6.79 1.52 -8.60
N PRO A 263 6.07 1.15 -9.66
CA PRO A 263 6.35 1.62 -11.01
C PRO A 263 6.22 3.14 -11.17
N ALA A 264 6.94 3.66 -12.16
CA ALA A 264 6.76 5.06 -12.58
C ALA A 264 5.36 5.28 -13.15
N ARG A 265 4.86 6.50 -12.98
CA ARG A 265 3.53 6.94 -13.42
C ARG A 265 3.64 8.00 -14.52
N PRO A 266 2.70 8.08 -15.45
CA PRO A 266 1.55 7.19 -15.63
C PRO A 266 1.96 5.84 -16.24
N TYR A 267 1.11 4.81 -16.07
CA TYR A 267 1.35 3.46 -16.59
C TYR A 267 1.64 3.47 -18.09
N GLU A 268 0.83 4.17 -18.88
CA GLU A 268 0.89 4.19 -20.35
C GLU A 268 2.24 4.68 -20.89
N ALA A 269 2.94 5.53 -20.13
CA ALA A 269 4.26 6.01 -20.52
C ALA A 269 5.37 4.96 -20.31
N HIS A 270 5.09 3.90 -19.55
CA HIS A 270 6.05 2.91 -19.10
C HIS A 270 5.53 1.48 -19.21
N ALA A 271 4.47 1.28 -19.99
CA ALA A 271 3.72 0.02 -20.06
C ALA A 271 4.61 -1.18 -20.35
N ASP A 272 5.50 -1.08 -21.34
CA ASP A 272 6.35 -2.20 -21.79
C ASP A 272 7.19 -2.76 -20.61
N ILE A 273 7.89 -1.89 -19.90
CA ILE A 273 8.75 -2.31 -18.79
C ILE A 273 7.96 -2.76 -17.55
N ILE A 274 6.81 -2.14 -17.29
CA ILE A 274 5.93 -2.50 -16.17
C ILE A 274 5.32 -3.89 -16.40
N ASP A 275 4.84 -4.17 -17.62
CA ASP A 275 4.32 -5.48 -17.97
C ASP A 275 5.39 -6.56 -17.89
N ASP A 276 6.61 -6.29 -18.34
CA ASP A 276 7.74 -7.23 -18.25
C ASP A 276 8.11 -7.54 -16.78
N ILE A 277 7.99 -6.55 -15.88
CA ILE A 277 8.16 -6.76 -14.43
C ILE A 277 7.03 -7.65 -13.89
N ILE A 278 5.78 -7.36 -14.23
CA ILE A 278 4.61 -8.13 -13.77
C ILE A 278 4.72 -9.58 -14.23
N ASP A 279 5.12 -9.80 -15.47
CA ASP A 279 5.32 -11.14 -16.04
C ASP A 279 6.47 -11.89 -15.33
N ALA A 280 7.59 -11.22 -15.07
CA ALA A 280 8.70 -11.80 -14.33
C ALA A 280 8.32 -12.18 -12.88
N ILE A 281 7.48 -11.38 -12.21
CA ILE A 281 6.92 -11.71 -10.89
C ILE A 281 6.01 -12.94 -10.99
N ALA A 282 5.10 -12.96 -11.97
CA ALA A 282 4.20 -14.08 -12.16
C ALA A 282 4.95 -15.39 -12.46
N GLU A 283 5.96 -15.36 -13.31
CA GLU A 283 6.80 -16.52 -13.64
C GLU A 283 7.51 -17.05 -12.39
N LYS A 284 8.12 -16.16 -11.58
CA LYS A 284 8.79 -16.52 -10.32
C LYS A 284 7.85 -17.26 -9.38
N GLU A 285 6.70 -16.68 -9.11
CA GLU A 285 5.78 -17.23 -8.11
C GLU A 285 5.12 -18.53 -8.60
N LEU A 286 4.73 -18.61 -9.88
CA LEU A 286 4.18 -19.85 -10.45
C LEU A 286 5.19 -21.00 -10.50
N ALA A 287 6.47 -20.71 -10.72
CA ALA A 287 7.52 -21.74 -10.68
C ALA A 287 7.78 -22.28 -9.26
N SER A 288 7.23 -21.62 -8.23
CA SER A 288 7.41 -21.97 -6.82
C SER A 288 6.23 -22.71 -6.20
N LEU A 289 5.10 -22.83 -6.94
CA LEU A 289 3.92 -23.61 -6.59
C LEU A 289 4.07 -25.06 -7.01
#